data_e672299f50ddb971f84e1a917f447f9e
#
_entry.id   e672299f50ddb971f84e1a917f447f9e
#
_cell.length_a   1.000
_cell.length_b   1.000
_cell.length_c   1.000
_cell.angle_alpha   90.00
_cell.angle_beta   90.00
_cell.angle_gamma   90.00
#
_symmetry.space_group_name_H-M   'P 1'
#
loop_
_entity.id
_entity.type
_entity.pdbx_description
1 polymer ?
#
loop_
_entity_poly.entity_id
_entity_poly.type
_entity_poly.pdbx_seq_one_letter_code
_entity_poly.pdbx_strand_id
1 'polypeptide(L)'
;MRLIQFTDPKGVRRVALSDDGDTVQVLDGPASVRDLALEAARTSRTLAAVAASRAGTGVEQWADLIAQRRLLPPIDHPDPAHCLVTGTGLSHLGSAAARDAMHAKLQGDETTLTDSMKMFKWGVEGGKPAPGTIGRAPEWFYKGDGRWVVPPEQPLELPAYAEDGGEEVEVAGLYVIDCDGTPLRVGFALANEYSDHVVERQNYLYLAHSKLRQSSFGPELLLGELPRDVRGHARLLRGGSVAWQSDWLSGEDNMCHSVANLEHHHFRYRGFRHPGDVHVHFLGAATGSFTQQVRTEPGDVFEISAGGFGRPLRKSLGPALEPSQPLGIRSL
;
A
#
# COMPACT_ATOMS: atom_id res chain seq x y z
N MET A 1 -5.37 13.86 11.41
CA MET A 1 -5.41 14.73 10.21
C MET A 1 -5.10 13.86 9.01
N ARG A 2 -5.89 13.98 7.95
CA ARG A 2 -5.68 13.23 6.70
C ARG A 2 -5.59 14.20 5.53
N LEU A 3 -4.89 13.79 4.47
CA LEU A 3 -4.77 14.51 3.22
C LEU A 3 -5.27 13.65 2.06
N ILE A 4 -5.79 14.30 1.02
CA ILE A 4 -6.10 13.69 -0.27
C ILE A 4 -5.49 14.50 -1.40
N GLN A 5 -5.29 13.85 -2.54
CA GLN A 5 -5.04 14.50 -3.82
C GLN A 5 -6.21 14.24 -4.78
N PHE A 6 -6.54 15.24 -5.57
CA PHE A 6 -7.61 15.13 -6.57
C PHE A 6 -7.41 16.13 -7.70
N THR A 7 -8.19 15.99 -8.76
CA THR A 7 -8.30 17.02 -9.82
C THR A 7 -9.60 17.80 -9.64
N ASP A 8 -9.50 19.14 -9.77
CA ASP A 8 -10.72 19.96 -9.83
C ASP A 8 -11.46 19.74 -11.17
N PRO A 9 -12.69 20.29 -11.37
CA PRO A 9 -13.44 20.11 -12.61
C PRO A 9 -12.75 20.64 -13.88
N LYS A 10 -11.69 21.43 -13.72
CA LYS A 10 -10.84 21.92 -14.83
C LYS A 10 -9.61 21.05 -15.07
N GLY A 11 -9.47 19.93 -14.33
CA GLY A 11 -8.32 19.04 -14.41
C GLY A 11 -7.07 19.53 -13.65
N VAL A 12 -7.19 20.61 -12.87
CA VAL A 12 -6.06 21.13 -12.08
C VAL A 12 -5.90 20.30 -10.80
N ARG A 13 -4.69 19.86 -10.51
CA ARG A 13 -4.35 19.09 -9.29
C ARG A 13 -4.52 19.96 -8.05
N ARG A 14 -5.10 19.37 -7.03
CA ARG A 14 -5.34 19.97 -5.72
C ARG A 14 -5.01 19.00 -4.60
N VAL A 15 -4.69 19.57 -3.46
CA VAL A 15 -4.58 18.86 -2.18
C VAL A 15 -5.67 19.37 -1.24
N ALA A 16 -6.26 18.50 -0.43
CA ALA A 16 -7.23 18.89 0.57
C ALA A 16 -6.99 18.18 1.90
N LEU A 17 -7.40 18.86 2.98
CA LEU A 17 -7.58 18.25 4.30
C LEU A 17 -8.89 17.45 4.29
N SER A 18 -8.83 16.29 4.91
CA SER A 18 -9.97 15.40 5.09
C SER A 18 -10.19 15.10 6.58
N ASP A 19 -11.44 15.02 6.96
CA ASP A 19 -11.93 14.52 8.23
C ASP A 19 -12.98 13.42 8.02
N ASP A 20 -13.82 13.15 9.00
CA ASP A 20 -14.88 12.14 8.88
C ASP A 20 -16.19 12.70 8.26
N GLY A 21 -16.19 13.97 7.84
CA GLY A 21 -17.32 14.62 7.19
C GLY A 21 -17.47 14.24 5.71
N ASP A 22 -18.51 14.79 5.09
CA ASP A 22 -18.82 14.55 3.68
C ASP A 22 -18.10 15.52 2.72
N THR A 23 -17.29 16.41 3.26
CA THR A 23 -16.55 17.41 2.49
C THR A 23 -15.06 17.34 2.80
N VAL A 24 -14.26 17.90 1.89
CA VAL A 24 -12.83 18.11 2.10
C VAL A 24 -12.49 19.59 1.93
N GLN A 25 -11.55 20.09 2.74
CA GLN A 25 -11.12 21.49 2.69
C GLN A 25 -9.90 21.62 1.79
N VAL A 26 -10.06 22.35 0.69
CA VAL A 26 -8.99 22.54 -0.31
C VAL A 26 -7.86 23.40 0.26
N LEU A 27 -6.63 23.02 0.01
CA LEU A 27 -5.46 23.81 0.40
C LEU A 27 -5.12 24.85 -0.67
N ASP A 28 -4.72 26.05 -0.24
CA ASP A 28 -4.24 27.10 -1.13
C ASP A 28 -2.77 26.87 -1.51
N GLY A 29 -2.52 26.75 -2.79
CA GLY A 29 -1.20 26.74 -3.39
C GLY A 29 -0.65 25.37 -3.79
N PRO A 30 -0.58 24.31 -2.94
CA PRO A 30 0.12 23.10 -3.31
C PRO A 30 -0.65 22.27 -4.35
N ALA A 31 0.08 21.77 -5.35
CA ALA A 31 -0.45 20.87 -6.37
C ALA A 31 -0.29 19.38 -5.98
N SER A 32 0.60 19.08 -5.03
CA SER A 32 0.83 17.72 -4.56
C SER A 32 1.21 17.64 -3.08
N VAL A 33 0.94 16.47 -2.48
CA VAL A 33 1.40 16.15 -1.12
C VAL A 33 2.92 16.04 -1.07
N ARG A 34 3.57 15.58 -2.15
CA ARG A 34 5.02 15.57 -2.28
C ARG A 34 5.61 16.97 -2.10
N ASP A 35 5.06 17.97 -2.75
CA ASP A 35 5.55 19.36 -2.65
C ASP A 35 5.38 19.91 -1.24
N LEU A 36 4.25 19.59 -0.58
CA LEU A 36 4.02 19.92 0.83
C LEU A 36 5.05 19.26 1.76
N ALA A 37 5.37 17.98 1.52
CA ALA A 37 6.35 17.24 2.33
C ALA A 37 7.76 17.85 2.18
N LEU A 38 8.16 18.17 0.96
CA LEU A 38 9.44 18.85 0.70
C LEU A 38 9.47 20.27 1.26
N GLU A 39 8.35 21.00 1.27
CA GLU A 39 8.24 22.30 1.94
C GLU A 39 8.41 22.15 3.45
N ALA A 40 7.75 21.14 4.04
CA ALA A 40 7.84 20.86 5.47
C ALA A 40 9.30 20.59 5.89
N ALA A 41 10.02 19.76 5.13
CA ALA A 41 11.45 19.49 5.34
C ALA A 41 12.28 20.77 5.28
N ARG A 42 12.17 21.54 4.19
CA ARG A 42 12.94 22.79 4.00
C ARG A 42 12.69 23.84 5.07
N THR A 43 11.49 23.85 5.65
CA THR A 43 11.10 24.84 6.68
C THR A 43 11.21 24.29 8.10
N SER A 44 11.70 23.06 8.27
CA SER A 44 11.80 22.37 9.58
C SER A 44 10.49 22.37 10.34
N ARG A 45 9.36 22.22 9.62
CA ARG A 45 8.01 22.13 10.18
C ARG A 45 7.46 20.73 9.96
N THR A 46 6.46 20.34 10.76
CA THR A 46 5.72 19.10 10.46
C THR A 46 4.82 19.29 9.24
N LEU A 47 4.60 18.22 8.46
CA LEU A 47 3.70 18.26 7.31
C LEU A 47 2.28 18.69 7.73
N ALA A 48 1.81 18.24 8.89
CA ALA A 48 0.52 18.67 9.46
C ALA A 48 0.45 20.20 9.69
N ALA A 49 1.53 20.80 10.22
CA ALA A 49 1.58 22.25 10.44
C ALA A 49 1.63 23.03 9.12
N VAL A 50 2.34 22.52 8.11
CA VAL A 50 2.36 23.14 6.78
C VAL A 50 0.99 23.03 6.13
N ALA A 51 0.37 21.86 6.12
CA ALA A 51 -0.96 21.65 5.57
C ALA A 51 -2.01 22.55 6.24
N ALA A 52 -2.03 22.60 7.58
CA ALA A 52 -2.96 23.46 8.31
C ALA A 52 -2.77 24.96 7.98
N SER A 53 -1.54 25.42 7.77
CA SER A 53 -1.27 26.82 7.40
C SER A 53 -1.69 27.19 5.97
N ARG A 54 -2.02 26.19 5.16
CA ARG A 54 -2.48 26.32 3.76
C ARG A 54 -3.98 26.08 3.61
N ALA A 55 -4.73 25.86 4.72
CA ALA A 55 -6.16 25.64 4.67
C ALA A 55 -6.87 26.84 4.01
N GLY A 56 -7.44 26.61 2.83
CA GLY A 56 -8.20 27.60 2.07
C GLY A 56 -9.69 27.61 2.45
N THR A 57 -10.47 28.40 1.73
CA THR A 57 -11.93 28.46 1.88
C THR A 57 -12.66 27.52 0.93
N GLY A 58 -11.96 26.93 -0.04
CA GLY A 58 -12.55 26.01 -1.01
C GLY A 58 -12.95 24.69 -0.35
N VAL A 59 -14.11 24.17 -0.76
CA VAL A 59 -14.65 22.90 -0.26
C VAL A 59 -15.10 22.07 -1.46
N GLU A 60 -14.81 20.76 -1.42
CA GLU A 60 -15.29 19.75 -2.39
C GLU A 60 -16.12 18.69 -1.66
N GLN A 61 -17.09 18.13 -2.35
CA GLN A 61 -17.92 17.04 -1.84
C GLN A 61 -17.25 15.69 -2.15
N TRP A 62 -17.14 14.82 -1.16
CA TRP A 62 -16.64 13.46 -1.37
C TRP A 62 -17.43 12.69 -2.43
N ALA A 63 -18.75 12.81 -2.41
CA ALA A 63 -19.64 12.16 -3.38
C ALA A 63 -19.30 12.55 -4.82
N ASP A 64 -18.97 13.82 -5.07
CA ASP A 64 -18.60 14.32 -6.40
C ASP A 64 -17.21 13.84 -6.82
N LEU A 65 -16.23 13.82 -5.89
CA LEU A 65 -14.90 13.31 -6.14
C LEU A 65 -14.94 11.84 -6.56
N ILE A 66 -15.74 11.03 -5.89
CA ILE A 66 -15.92 9.60 -6.17
C ILE A 66 -16.69 9.41 -7.48
N ALA A 67 -17.86 10.01 -7.63
CA ALA A 67 -18.73 9.82 -8.79
C ALA A 67 -18.06 10.25 -10.11
N GLN A 68 -17.26 11.32 -10.06
CA GLN A 68 -16.51 11.84 -11.21
C GLN A 68 -15.11 11.24 -11.36
N ARG A 69 -14.72 10.30 -10.51
CA ARG A 69 -13.40 9.65 -10.51
C ARG A 69 -12.24 10.65 -10.50
N ARG A 70 -12.36 11.71 -9.70
CA ARG A 70 -11.37 12.78 -9.61
C ARG A 70 -10.29 12.54 -8.56
N LEU A 71 -10.40 11.49 -7.76
CA LEU A 71 -9.39 11.12 -6.78
C LEU A 71 -8.09 10.68 -7.46
N LEU A 72 -6.96 11.11 -6.90
CA LEU A 72 -5.63 10.69 -7.26
C LEU A 72 -5.04 9.83 -6.11
N PRO A 73 -3.95 9.08 -6.34
CA PRO A 73 -3.18 8.51 -5.22
C PRO A 73 -2.82 9.63 -4.23
N PRO A 74 -2.89 9.40 -2.90
CA PRO A 74 -2.67 10.46 -1.92
C PRO A 74 -1.24 11.02 -1.91
N ILE A 75 -0.32 10.36 -2.58
CA ILE A 75 0.99 10.88 -2.98
C ILE A 75 1.42 10.23 -4.30
N ASP A 76 2.13 10.97 -5.12
CA ASP A 76 2.75 10.51 -6.36
C ASP A 76 3.92 11.41 -6.76
N HIS A 77 4.59 11.08 -7.86
CA HIS A 77 5.68 11.88 -8.44
C HIS A 77 5.28 12.36 -9.84
N PRO A 78 5.65 13.60 -10.27
CA PRO A 78 5.37 14.09 -11.63
C PRO A 78 5.95 13.20 -12.75
N ASP A 79 7.11 12.60 -12.51
CA ASP A 79 7.64 11.51 -13.32
C ASP A 79 7.35 10.19 -12.58
N PRO A 80 6.43 9.34 -13.08
CA PRO A 80 6.05 8.11 -12.38
C PRO A 80 7.21 7.11 -12.21
N ALA A 81 8.28 7.20 -12.99
CA ALA A 81 9.47 6.37 -12.80
C ALA A 81 10.19 6.66 -11.47
N HIS A 82 9.95 7.84 -10.90
CA HIS A 82 10.49 8.28 -9.60
C HIS A 82 9.49 8.08 -8.43
N CYS A 83 8.45 7.29 -8.62
CA CYS A 83 7.56 6.80 -7.58
C CYS A 83 7.76 5.29 -7.46
N LEU A 84 8.65 4.85 -6.56
CA LEU A 84 9.00 3.44 -6.42
C LEU A 84 7.97 2.72 -5.54
N VAL A 85 7.48 1.59 -6.02
CA VAL A 85 6.50 0.76 -5.32
C VAL A 85 7.15 -0.56 -4.93
N THR A 86 7.15 -0.85 -3.64
CA THR A 86 7.81 -2.03 -3.05
C THR A 86 6.94 -2.60 -1.94
N GLY A 87 7.24 -3.79 -1.48
CA GLY A 87 6.54 -4.37 -0.34
C GLY A 87 7.39 -5.34 0.46
N THR A 88 6.86 -5.71 1.60
CA THR A 88 7.36 -6.77 2.47
C THR A 88 6.26 -7.80 2.70
N GLY A 89 6.61 -9.08 2.62
CA GLY A 89 5.72 -10.17 3.01
C GLY A 89 6.10 -10.77 4.37
N LEU A 90 5.28 -11.71 4.83
CA LEU A 90 5.53 -12.51 6.04
C LEU A 90 5.76 -11.65 7.31
N SER A 91 5.24 -10.43 7.33
CA SER A 91 5.48 -9.44 8.37
C SER A 91 4.41 -9.40 9.47
N HIS A 92 3.27 -10.09 9.28
CA HIS A 92 2.11 -10.04 10.19
C HIS A 92 1.90 -11.36 10.91
N LEU A 93 1.45 -11.27 12.17
CA LEU A 93 1.25 -12.43 13.05
C LEU A 93 -0.07 -13.19 12.77
N GLY A 94 -0.96 -12.63 11.94
CA GLY A 94 -2.28 -13.19 11.70
C GLY A 94 -3.23 -13.10 12.89
N SER A 95 -4.35 -13.82 12.82
CA SER A 95 -5.27 -13.96 13.95
C SER A 95 -4.64 -14.76 15.09
N ALA A 96 -5.20 -14.66 16.31
CA ALA A 96 -4.70 -15.43 17.46
C ALA A 96 -4.63 -16.94 17.17
N ALA A 97 -5.66 -17.51 16.52
CA ALA A 97 -5.69 -18.93 16.15
C ALA A 97 -4.63 -19.28 15.07
N ALA A 98 -4.42 -18.41 14.10
CA ALA A 98 -3.35 -18.58 13.10
C ALA A 98 -1.97 -18.48 13.75
N ARG A 99 -1.82 -17.58 14.71
CA ARG A 99 -0.60 -17.40 15.52
C ARG A 99 -0.25 -18.65 16.31
N ASP A 100 -1.23 -19.23 17.03
CA ASP A 100 -1.03 -20.44 17.83
C ASP A 100 -0.70 -21.65 16.96
N ALA A 101 -1.40 -21.83 15.83
CA ALA A 101 -1.12 -22.90 14.87
C ALA A 101 0.28 -22.74 14.22
N MET A 102 0.69 -21.52 13.95
CA MET A 102 2.00 -21.21 13.41
C MET A 102 3.10 -21.42 14.44
N HIS A 103 2.92 -20.97 15.69
CA HIS A 103 3.86 -21.25 16.78
C HIS A 103 4.09 -22.75 17.00
N ALA A 104 3.03 -23.56 16.97
CA ALA A 104 3.16 -25.01 17.07
C ALA A 104 3.99 -25.62 15.93
N LYS A 105 3.83 -25.13 14.71
CA LYS A 105 4.64 -25.55 13.54
C LYS A 105 6.10 -25.08 13.62
N LEU A 106 6.34 -23.88 14.15
CA LEU A 106 7.70 -23.32 14.26
C LEU A 106 8.56 -23.98 15.35
N GLN A 107 7.97 -24.74 16.27
CA GLN A 107 8.69 -25.51 17.29
C GLN A 107 9.35 -26.78 16.74
N GLY A 108 9.08 -27.16 15.48
CA GLY A 108 9.74 -28.28 14.79
C GLY A 108 11.21 -27.99 14.44
N ASP A 109 11.89 -29.04 13.97
CA ASP A 109 13.26 -28.92 13.44
C ASP A 109 13.28 -27.94 12.25
N GLU A 110 14.15 -26.94 12.28
CA GLU A 110 14.28 -25.92 11.25
C GLU A 110 14.58 -26.51 9.86
N THR A 111 15.18 -27.69 9.81
CA THR A 111 15.46 -28.42 8.56
C THR A 111 14.20 -28.88 7.84
N THR A 112 13.05 -28.97 8.54
CA THR A 112 11.76 -29.37 7.97
C THR A 112 10.89 -28.19 7.53
N LEU A 113 11.28 -26.95 7.86
CA LEU A 113 10.54 -25.76 7.51
C LEU A 113 10.77 -25.37 6.05
N THR A 114 9.70 -24.89 5.38
CA THR A 114 9.85 -24.21 4.09
C THR A 114 10.61 -22.89 4.25
N ASP A 115 11.17 -22.35 3.18
CA ASP A 115 11.93 -21.09 3.27
C ASP A 115 11.05 -19.92 3.73
N SER A 116 9.79 -19.85 3.30
CA SER A 116 8.82 -18.86 3.80
C SER A 116 8.59 -19.00 5.31
N MET A 117 8.47 -20.22 5.83
CA MET A 117 8.32 -20.46 7.27
C MET A 117 9.58 -20.07 8.05
N LYS A 118 10.78 -20.33 7.51
CA LYS A 118 12.04 -19.87 8.12
C LYS A 118 12.11 -18.36 8.18
N MET A 119 11.78 -17.66 7.09
CA MET A 119 11.76 -16.20 7.08
C MET A 119 10.77 -15.63 8.08
N PHE A 120 9.56 -16.18 8.17
CA PHE A 120 8.58 -15.77 9.17
C PHE A 120 9.10 -15.99 10.60
N LYS A 121 9.69 -17.15 10.88
CA LYS A 121 10.32 -17.46 12.17
C LYS A 121 11.39 -16.42 12.53
N TRP A 122 12.29 -16.11 11.62
CA TRP A 122 13.33 -15.10 11.84
C TRP A 122 12.74 -13.71 12.08
N GLY A 123 11.62 -13.37 11.44
CA GLY A 123 10.86 -12.14 11.71
C GLY A 123 10.32 -12.11 13.14
N VAL A 124 9.70 -13.22 13.59
CA VAL A 124 9.18 -13.35 14.97
C VAL A 124 10.31 -13.22 16.01
N GLU A 125 11.47 -13.83 15.75
CA GLU A 125 12.60 -13.86 16.67
C GLU A 125 13.42 -12.57 16.69
N GLY A 126 13.47 -11.82 15.58
CA GLY A 126 14.38 -10.69 15.47
C GLY A 126 13.92 -9.52 14.60
N GLY A 127 12.63 -9.47 14.20
CA GLY A 127 12.10 -8.37 13.38
C GLY A 127 11.76 -7.10 14.17
N LYS A 128 11.73 -7.18 15.53
CA LYS A 128 11.55 -6.03 16.43
C LYS A 128 12.79 -5.86 17.31
N PRO A 129 13.89 -5.35 16.76
CA PRO A 129 15.14 -5.19 17.50
C PRO A 129 15.00 -4.07 18.54
N ALA A 130 15.93 -4.01 19.49
CA ALA A 130 16.05 -2.89 20.40
C ALA A 130 16.31 -1.59 19.62
N PRO A 131 15.84 -0.42 20.14
CA PRO A 131 16.08 0.85 19.48
C PRO A 131 17.56 1.07 19.12
N GLY A 132 17.83 1.53 17.89
CA GLY A 132 19.18 1.76 17.39
C GLY A 132 19.94 0.53 16.93
N THR A 133 19.29 -0.64 16.93
CA THR A 133 19.87 -1.89 16.37
C THR A 133 19.13 -2.35 15.12
N ILE A 134 19.81 -3.14 14.30
CA ILE A 134 19.26 -3.67 13.05
C ILE A 134 18.74 -5.09 13.33
N GLY A 135 17.48 -5.32 13.02
CA GLY A 135 16.84 -6.62 13.15
C GLY A 135 16.99 -7.52 11.93
N ARG A 136 16.26 -8.63 11.92
CA ARG A 136 16.20 -9.54 10.79
C ARG A 136 15.62 -8.86 9.57
N ALA A 137 16.17 -9.15 8.40
CA ALA A 137 15.63 -8.66 7.13
C ALA A 137 14.26 -9.33 6.87
N PRO A 138 13.25 -8.55 6.42
CA PRO A 138 11.97 -9.11 5.99
C PRO A 138 12.12 -9.76 4.60
N GLU A 139 11.10 -10.52 4.19
CA GLU A 139 10.83 -10.70 2.78
C GLU A 139 10.62 -9.35 2.14
N TRP A 140 11.21 -9.12 0.96
CA TRP A 140 11.12 -7.83 0.27
C TRP A 140 10.99 -8.05 -1.23
N PHE A 141 10.17 -7.25 -1.89
CA PHE A 141 9.99 -7.31 -3.34
C PHE A 141 9.75 -5.92 -3.95
N TYR A 142 10.08 -5.82 -5.24
CA TYR A 142 9.77 -4.66 -6.07
C TYR A 142 8.48 -4.92 -6.84
N LYS A 143 7.54 -3.98 -6.74
CA LYS A 143 6.21 -4.09 -7.35
C LYS A 143 6.06 -3.24 -8.62
N GLY A 144 7.02 -2.39 -8.88
CA GLY A 144 6.99 -1.48 -10.01
C GLY A 144 7.17 -0.02 -9.58
N ASP A 145 6.68 0.86 -10.40
CA ASP A 145 6.74 2.30 -10.17
C ASP A 145 5.35 2.95 -10.32
N GLY A 146 5.30 4.28 -10.28
CA GLY A 146 4.06 5.03 -10.35
C GLY A 146 3.18 4.76 -11.58
N ARG A 147 3.73 4.17 -12.64
CA ARG A 147 2.96 3.74 -13.84
C ARG A 147 2.01 2.58 -13.52
N TRP A 148 2.31 1.81 -12.48
CA TRP A 148 1.52 0.67 -12.03
C TRP A 148 0.56 1.01 -10.87
N VAL A 149 0.59 2.25 -10.39
CA VAL A 149 -0.34 2.73 -9.35
C VAL A 149 -1.64 3.18 -9.99
N VAL A 150 -2.74 2.57 -9.57
CA VAL A 150 -4.09 2.90 -10.06
C VAL A 150 -4.78 3.77 -9.01
N PRO A 151 -5.27 4.98 -9.39
CA PRO A 151 -5.99 5.85 -8.46
C PRO A 151 -7.20 5.16 -7.81
N PRO A 152 -7.62 5.56 -6.60
CA PRO A 152 -8.85 5.07 -5.98
C PRO A 152 -10.06 5.16 -6.92
N GLU A 153 -11.03 4.26 -6.78
CA GLU A 153 -12.26 4.16 -7.59
C GLU A 153 -12.07 3.82 -9.08
N GLN A 154 -10.82 3.68 -9.56
CA GLN A 154 -10.55 3.22 -10.92
C GLN A 154 -10.31 1.71 -10.95
N PRO A 155 -10.67 1.00 -12.03
CA PRO A 155 -10.54 -0.45 -12.11
C PRO A 155 -9.07 -0.89 -12.16
N LEU A 156 -8.77 -2.02 -11.49
CA LEU A 156 -7.54 -2.76 -11.68
C LEU A 156 -7.61 -3.59 -12.96
N GLU A 157 -6.52 -3.69 -13.65
CA GLU A 157 -6.38 -4.51 -14.86
C GLU A 157 -6.14 -5.97 -14.48
N LEU A 158 -6.81 -6.90 -15.18
CA LEU A 158 -6.49 -8.32 -15.13
C LEU A 158 -5.70 -8.68 -16.40
N PRO A 159 -4.36 -8.80 -16.34
CA PRO A 159 -3.55 -9.10 -17.50
C PRO A 159 -3.91 -10.45 -18.13
N ALA A 160 -3.79 -10.57 -19.45
CA ALA A 160 -4.09 -11.79 -20.17
C ALA A 160 -3.24 -13.01 -19.75
N TYR A 161 -2.07 -12.76 -19.18
CA TYR A 161 -1.16 -13.81 -18.67
C TYR A 161 -1.40 -14.13 -17.19
N ALA A 162 -2.32 -13.43 -16.52
CA ALA A 162 -2.58 -13.63 -15.10
C ALA A 162 -3.40 -14.89 -14.87
N GLU A 163 -3.01 -15.68 -13.87
CA GLU A 163 -3.78 -16.85 -13.41
C GLU A 163 -4.72 -16.49 -12.26
N ASP A 164 -4.46 -15.34 -11.60
CA ASP A 164 -5.28 -14.77 -10.54
C ASP A 164 -5.16 -13.24 -10.52
N GLY A 165 -6.11 -12.60 -9.86
CA GLY A 165 -6.13 -11.18 -9.59
C GLY A 165 -6.74 -10.93 -8.22
N GLY A 166 -5.98 -11.30 -7.18
CA GLY A 166 -6.42 -11.22 -5.79
C GLY A 166 -5.91 -10.00 -5.06
N GLU A 167 -6.66 -9.58 -4.04
CA GLU A 167 -6.27 -8.51 -3.14
C GLU A 167 -5.35 -9.03 -2.04
N GLU A 168 -4.43 -8.18 -1.61
CA GLU A 168 -3.78 -8.25 -0.32
C GLU A 168 -4.13 -6.99 0.47
N VAL A 169 -4.75 -7.19 1.63
CA VAL A 169 -5.30 -6.11 2.47
C VAL A 169 -4.21 -5.57 3.37
N GLU A 170 -3.76 -4.34 3.14
CA GLU A 170 -2.56 -3.81 3.76
C GLU A 170 -2.66 -2.37 4.25
N VAL A 171 -1.60 -1.95 4.92
CA VAL A 171 -1.20 -0.56 5.11
C VAL A 171 0.08 -0.32 4.32
N ALA A 172 0.16 0.80 3.60
CA ALA A 172 1.40 1.27 2.99
C ALA A 172 1.98 2.45 3.75
N GLY A 173 3.29 2.43 3.99
CA GLY A 173 4.08 3.58 4.38
C GLY A 173 4.44 4.41 3.15
N LEU A 174 4.32 5.73 3.26
CA LEU A 174 4.53 6.69 2.17
C LEU A 174 5.68 7.62 2.53
N TYR A 175 6.63 7.79 1.61
CA TYR A 175 7.88 8.51 1.88
C TYR A 175 8.27 9.42 0.72
N VAL A 176 9.04 10.46 1.04
CA VAL A 176 9.74 11.31 0.08
C VAL A 176 11.21 11.38 0.48
N ILE A 177 12.11 11.41 -0.48
CA ILE A 177 13.55 11.54 -0.21
C ILE A 177 13.92 13.02 -0.22
N ASP A 178 14.52 13.50 0.87
CA ASP A 178 14.99 14.88 0.99
C ASP A 178 16.20 15.14 0.10
N CYS A 179 16.57 16.41 -0.03
CA CYS A 179 17.67 16.88 -0.88
C CYS A 179 19.05 16.29 -0.52
N ASP A 180 19.24 15.83 0.70
CA ASP A 180 20.48 15.16 1.18
C ASP A 180 20.42 13.62 1.09
N GLY A 181 19.31 13.05 0.58
CA GLY A 181 19.09 11.62 0.49
C GLY A 181 18.48 11.00 1.77
N THR A 182 18.02 11.82 2.71
CA THR A 182 17.33 11.35 3.91
C THR A 182 15.88 10.96 3.57
N PRO A 183 15.44 9.72 3.90
CA PRO A 183 14.03 9.35 3.76
C PRO A 183 13.16 10.08 4.79
N LEU A 184 12.10 10.69 4.33
CA LEU A 184 11.10 11.39 5.13
C LEU A 184 9.79 10.61 5.10
N ARG A 185 9.32 10.13 6.23
CA ARG A 185 8.00 9.50 6.32
C ARG A 185 6.92 10.56 6.21
N VAL A 186 6.07 10.45 5.20
CA VAL A 186 4.95 11.36 4.94
C VAL A 186 3.70 10.91 5.73
N GLY A 187 3.50 9.61 5.85
CA GLY A 187 2.40 9.01 6.58
C GLY A 187 2.06 7.61 6.09
N PHE A 188 0.80 7.21 6.29
CA PHE A 188 0.32 5.87 5.96
C PHE A 188 -1.02 5.93 5.21
N ALA A 189 -1.33 4.92 4.43
CA ALA A 189 -2.59 4.79 3.73
C ALA A 189 -3.07 3.33 3.74
N LEU A 190 -4.40 3.13 3.60
CA LEU A 190 -4.95 1.82 3.25
C LEU A 190 -4.40 1.42 1.89
N ALA A 191 -4.18 0.13 1.69
CA ALA A 191 -3.52 -0.35 0.50
C ALA A 191 -4.09 -1.69 0.02
N ASN A 192 -4.09 -1.88 -1.29
CA ASN A 192 -4.35 -3.16 -1.96
C ASN A 192 -3.11 -3.50 -2.77
N GLU A 193 -2.32 -4.44 -2.25
CA GLU A 193 -1.19 -5.02 -2.94
C GLU A 193 -1.68 -6.13 -3.88
N TYR A 194 -2.36 -5.72 -4.96
CA TYR A 194 -2.93 -6.62 -5.95
C TYR A 194 -1.89 -7.55 -6.56
N SER A 195 -2.12 -8.87 -6.48
CA SER A 195 -1.13 -9.91 -6.76
C SER A 195 -1.72 -11.11 -7.49
N ASP A 196 -0.85 -11.97 -8.04
CA ASP A 196 -1.20 -13.26 -8.63
C ASP A 196 -0.82 -14.39 -7.67
N HIS A 197 -1.72 -14.75 -6.77
CA HIS A 197 -1.48 -15.76 -5.75
C HIS A 197 -1.35 -17.19 -6.32
N VAL A 198 -1.93 -17.45 -7.49
CA VAL A 198 -1.83 -18.76 -8.15
C VAL A 198 -0.41 -18.96 -8.65
N VAL A 199 0.19 -17.98 -9.32
CA VAL A 199 1.59 -18.01 -9.77
C VAL A 199 2.55 -18.13 -8.58
N GLU A 200 2.34 -17.34 -7.53
CA GLU A 200 3.17 -17.39 -6.32
C GLU A 200 3.14 -18.78 -5.67
N ARG A 201 1.96 -19.40 -5.57
CA ARG A 201 1.80 -20.73 -4.97
C ARG A 201 2.43 -21.86 -5.77
N GLN A 202 2.59 -21.70 -7.10
CA GLN A 202 3.23 -22.71 -7.93
C GLN A 202 4.70 -22.93 -7.54
N ASN A 203 5.41 -21.84 -7.31
CA ASN A 203 6.80 -21.86 -6.90
C ASN A 203 7.18 -20.52 -6.27
N TYR A 204 7.72 -20.54 -5.05
CA TYR A 204 8.14 -19.34 -4.35
C TYR A 204 9.12 -18.44 -5.14
N LEU A 205 9.93 -19.02 -6.03
CA LEU A 205 10.81 -18.26 -6.93
C LEU A 205 10.03 -17.37 -7.93
N TYR A 206 8.74 -17.59 -8.10
CA TYR A 206 7.84 -16.72 -8.87
C TYR A 206 7.27 -15.54 -8.08
N LEU A 207 7.70 -15.34 -6.83
CA LEU A 207 7.25 -14.19 -6.04
C LEU A 207 7.36 -12.88 -6.82
N ALA A 208 8.52 -12.58 -7.41
CA ALA A 208 8.71 -11.36 -8.17
C ALA A 208 7.74 -11.24 -9.38
N HIS A 209 7.45 -12.33 -10.05
CA HIS A 209 6.48 -12.36 -11.15
C HIS A 209 5.04 -12.13 -10.66
N SER A 210 4.68 -12.71 -9.52
CA SER A 210 3.33 -12.57 -8.93
C SER A 210 3.06 -11.16 -8.46
N LYS A 211 4.11 -10.45 -8.00
CA LYS A 211 4.03 -9.10 -7.45
C LYS A 211 4.11 -7.98 -8.50
N LEU A 212 4.60 -8.24 -9.71
CA LEU A 212 4.61 -7.28 -10.81
C LEU A 212 3.20 -7.13 -11.40
N ARG A 213 2.36 -6.44 -10.67
CA ARG A 213 0.96 -6.11 -10.98
C ARG A 213 0.68 -4.66 -10.61
N GLN A 214 -0.42 -4.14 -11.10
CA GLN A 214 -0.95 -2.89 -10.61
C GLN A 214 -1.16 -2.95 -9.09
N SER A 215 -1.21 -1.80 -8.46
CA SER A 215 -1.51 -1.67 -7.03
C SER A 215 -2.29 -0.39 -6.77
N SER A 216 -2.87 -0.28 -5.59
CA SER A 216 -3.61 0.92 -5.20
C SER A 216 -3.45 1.19 -3.71
N PHE A 217 -3.47 2.46 -3.34
CA PHE A 217 -3.45 2.91 -1.95
C PHE A 217 -4.23 4.23 -1.82
N GLY A 218 -4.66 4.55 -0.62
CA GLY A 218 -5.49 5.70 -0.30
C GLY A 218 -6.92 5.31 0.13
N PRO A 219 -7.93 6.12 -0.17
CA PRO A 219 -7.90 7.42 -0.83
C PRO A 219 -7.24 8.52 -0.01
N GLU A 220 -7.09 8.31 1.30
CA GLU A 220 -6.59 9.28 2.25
C GLU A 220 -5.21 8.88 2.77
N LEU A 221 -4.37 9.88 3.00
CA LEU A 221 -3.09 9.78 3.69
C LEU A 221 -3.30 10.14 5.16
N LEU A 222 -3.09 9.21 6.05
CA LEU A 222 -3.03 9.44 7.50
C LEU A 222 -1.66 10.03 7.86
N LEU A 223 -1.64 11.27 8.37
CA LEU A 223 -0.42 11.93 8.82
C LEU A 223 -0.03 11.46 10.24
N GLY A 224 1.27 11.40 10.48
CA GLY A 224 1.84 11.04 11.77
C GLY A 224 2.24 9.57 11.86
N GLU A 225 2.21 9.04 13.08
CA GLU A 225 2.64 7.66 13.35
C GLU A 225 1.52 6.65 13.02
N LEU A 226 1.93 5.44 12.61
CA LEU A 226 1.01 4.33 12.46
C LEU A 226 0.43 3.94 13.82
N PRO A 227 -0.91 3.83 13.97
CA PRO A 227 -1.49 3.25 15.17
C PRO A 227 -0.91 1.86 15.45
N ARG A 228 -0.55 1.60 16.70
CA ARG A 228 0.08 0.32 17.07
C ARG A 228 -0.83 -0.88 16.84
N ASP A 229 -2.14 -0.70 17.04
CA ASP A 229 -3.18 -1.70 16.77
C ASP A 229 -4.15 -1.13 15.71
N VAL A 230 -4.02 -1.60 14.48
CA VAL A 230 -4.92 -1.26 13.37
C VAL A 230 -5.90 -2.41 13.21
N ARG A 231 -7.19 -2.08 13.31
CA ARG A 231 -8.30 -3.02 13.08
C ARG A 231 -9.13 -2.56 11.92
N GLY A 232 -9.32 -3.43 10.97
CA GLY A 232 -10.03 -3.12 9.75
C GLY A 232 -10.98 -4.22 9.32
N HIS A 233 -11.74 -3.93 8.28
CA HIS A 233 -12.66 -4.84 7.62
C HIS A 233 -12.43 -4.80 6.12
N ALA A 234 -12.42 -5.98 5.48
CA ALA A 234 -12.27 -6.12 4.05
C ALA A 234 -13.45 -6.89 3.47
N ARG A 235 -13.90 -6.48 2.28
CA ARG A 235 -14.99 -7.12 1.55
C ARG A 235 -14.66 -7.27 0.08
N LEU A 236 -15.14 -8.38 -0.48
CA LEU A 236 -15.26 -8.60 -1.93
C LEU A 236 -16.74 -8.55 -2.27
N LEU A 237 -17.13 -7.61 -3.09
CA LEU A 237 -18.52 -7.43 -3.54
C LEU A 237 -18.64 -7.94 -4.97
N ARG A 238 -19.62 -8.81 -5.23
CA ARG A 238 -19.96 -9.34 -6.56
C ARG A 238 -21.41 -9.04 -6.87
N GLY A 239 -21.65 -8.31 -7.95
CA GLY A 239 -23.01 -7.89 -8.31
C GLY A 239 -23.71 -7.08 -7.21
N GLY A 240 -22.96 -6.34 -6.40
CA GLY A 240 -23.48 -5.57 -5.28
C GLY A 240 -23.69 -6.36 -3.98
N SER A 241 -23.54 -7.68 -3.99
CA SER A 241 -23.65 -8.56 -2.80
C SER A 241 -22.28 -8.91 -2.26
N VAL A 242 -22.19 -9.20 -0.94
CA VAL A 242 -20.95 -9.64 -0.30
C VAL A 242 -20.64 -11.08 -0.72
N ALA A 243 -19.59 -11.28 -1.52
CA ALA A 243 -19.08 -12.61 -1.88
C ALA A 243 -18.08 -13.14 -0.85
N TRP A 244 -17.33 -12.24 -0.23
CA TRP A 244 -16.40 -12.54 0.85
C TRP A 244 -16.24 -11.33 1.77
N GLN A 245 -15.95 -11.58 3.03
CA GLN A 245 -15.56 -10.55 3.99
C GLN A 245 -14.70 -11.14 5.10
N SER A 246 -13.83 -10.32 5.68
CA SER A 246 -12.99 -10.69 6.82
C SER A 246 -12.58 -9.45 7.60
N ASP A 247 -12.42 -9.62 8.91
CA ASP A 247 -11.66 -8.66 9.71
C ASP A 247 -10.17 -8.87 9.47
N TRP A 248 -9.40 -7.78 9.55
CA TRP A 248 -7.96 -7.81 9.40
C TRP A 248 -7.27 -6.95 10.44
N LEU A 249 -6.01 -7.27 10.70
CA LEU A 249 -5.19 -6.63 11.71
C LEU A 249 -3.87 -6.17 11.10
N SER A 250 -3.41 -4.99 11.50
CA SER A 250 -2.08 -4.45 11.20
C SER A 250 -1.58 -3.55 12.34
N GLY A 251 -0.50 -2.82 12.10
CA GLY A 251 0.18 -2.05 13.14
C GLY A 251 1.15 -2.93 13.93
N GLU A 252 2.11 -2.31 14.60
CA GLU A 252 3.22 -3.04 15.22
C GLU A 252 2.81 -4.07 16.26
N ASP A 253 1.65 -3.92 16.92
CA ASP A 253 1.15 -4.92 17.88
C ASP A 253 0.72 -6.22 17.19
N ASN A 254 0.42 -6.18 15.89
CA ASN A 254 -0.01 -7.31 15.08
C ASN A 254 1.03 -7.77 14.05
N MET A 255 2.21 -7.16 14.05
CA MET A 255 3.31 -7.48 13.13
C MET A 255 4.43 -8.20 13.86
N CYS A 256 5.25 -8.98 13.15
CA CYS A 256 6.50 -9.55 13.67
C CYS A 256 7.72 -8.65 13.39
N HIS A 257 7.57 -7.62 12.57
CA HIS A 257 8.58 -6.58 12.34
C HIS A 257 8.11 -5.24 12.88
N SER A 258 9.03 -4.40 13.36
CA SER A 258 8.74 -2.99 13.59
C SER A 258 8.79 -2.20 12.28
N VAL A 259 8.01 -1.13 12.16
CA VAL A 259 8.05 -0.23 11.00
C VAL A 259 9.46 0.29 10.77
N ALA A 260 10.16 0.69 11.83
CA ALA A 260 11.54 1.15 11.75
C ALA A 260 12.50 0.10 11.16
N ASN A 261 12.31 -1.20 11.47
CA ASN A 261 13.12 -2.28 10.90
C ASN A 261 12.82 -2.48 9.41
N LEU A 262 11.54 -2.43 9.01
CA LEU A 262 11.16 -2.49 7.60
C LEU A 262 11.74 -1.31 6.82
N GLU A 263 11.62 -0.10 7.33
CA GLU A 263 12.20 1.13 6.75
C GLU A 263 13.71 1.04 6.61
N HIS A 264 14.40 0.56 7.66
CA HIS A 264 15.86 0.35 7.59
C HIS A 264 16.24 -0.57 6.43
N HIS A 265 15.60 -1.72 6.32
CA HIS A 265 15.91 -2.69 5.28
C HIS A 265 15.55 -2.20 3.88
N HIS A 266 14.51 -1.36 3.73
CA HIS A 266 14.15 -0.74 2.46
C HIS A 266 15.15 0.35 2.07
N PHE A 267 15.44 1.30 2.97
CA PHE A 267 16.26 2.46 2.64
C PHE A 267 17.77 2.26 2.81
N ARG A 268 18.27 1.10 3.25
CA ARG A 268 19.70 0.83 3.30
C ARG A 268 20.38 0.86 1.92
N TYR A 269 19.62 0.66 0.87
CA TYR A 269 20.12 0.67 -0.51
C TYR A 269 20.22 2.11 -1.01
N ARG A 270 21.44 2.53 -1.41
CA ARG A 270 21.67 3.91 -1.88
C ARG A 270 20.83 4.28 -3.09
N GLY A 271 20.52 3.32 -3.97
CA GLY A 271 19.66 3.54 -5.14
C GLY A 271 18.21 3.92 -4.81
N PHE A 272 17.77 3.71 -3.55
CA PHE A 272 16.45 4.10 -3.07
C PHE A 272 16.46 5.43 -2.28
N ARG A 273 17.55 6.18 -2.35
CA ARG A 273 17.67 7.46 -1.67
C ARG A 273 18.04 8.59 -2.63
N HIS A 274 17.46 8.54 -3.84
CA HIS A 274 17.64 9.62 -4.79
C HIS A 274 16.75 10.80 -4.39
N PRO A 275 17.31 12.03 -4.25
CA PRO A 275 16.55 13.20 -3.82
C PRO A 275 15.32 13.47 -4.66
N GLY A 276 14.19 13.66 -3.97
CA GLY A 276 12.90 13.95 -4.57
C GLY A 276 12.06 12.72 -4.97
N ASP A 277 12.63 11.51 -4.93
CA ASP A 277 11.86 10.28 -5.18
C ASP A 277 10.75 10.11 -4.15
N VAL A 278 9.66 9.51 -4.59
CA VAL A 278 8.54 9.06 -3.76
C VAL A 278 8.65 7.55 -3.60
N HIS A 279 8.39 7.05 -2.40
CA HIS A 279 8.29 5.62 -2.14
C HIS A 279 6.93 5.26 -1.55
N VAL A 280 6.35 4.19 -2.07
CA VAL A 280 5.20 3.50 -1.53
C VAL A 280 5.69 2.12 -1.10
N HIS A 281 5.66 1.86 0.20
CA HIS A 281 6.15 0.62 0.77
C HIS A 281 5.03 -0.13 1.48
N PHE A 282 4.54 -1.20 0.90
CA PHE A 282 3.55 -2.09 1.47
C PHE A 282 4.15 -2.82 2.67
N LEU A 283 3.44 -2.83 3.80
CA LEU A 283 3.97 -3.37 5.06
C LEU A 283 3.67 -4.86 5.26
N GLY A 284 2.96 -5.48 4.33
CA GLY A 284 2.56 -6.87 4.35
C GLY A 284 1.11 -7.09 4.76
N ALA A 285 0.61 -8.27 4.44
CA ALA A 285 -0.74 -8.72 4.72
C ALA A 285 -0.77 -9.96 5.60
N ALA A 286 -1.90 -10.15 6.30
CA ALA A 286 -2.25 -11.41 6.95
C ALA A 286 -3.60 -11.96 6.47
N THR A 287 -4.28 -11.24 5.59
CA THR A 287 -5.66 -11.52 5.18
C THR A 287 -5.86 -11.23 3.70
N GLY A 288 -6.49 -12.16 3.01
CA GLY A 288 -6.92 -12.05 1.63
C GLY A 288 -7.95 -13.13 1.29
N SER A 289 -8.82 -12.85 0.32
CA SER A 289 -9.89 -13.77 -0.08
C SER A 289 -9.36 -15.10 -0.63
N PHE A 290 -8.19 -15.05 -1.27
CA PHE A 290 -7.52 -16.23 -1.82
C PHE A 290 -7.21 -17.30 -0.77
N THR A 291 -6.83 -16.91 0.46
CA THR A 291 -6.54 -17.85 1.56
C THR A 291 -7.78 -18.66 1.99
N GLN A 292 -8.98 -18.12 1.72
CA GLN A 292 -10.28 -18.75 1.97
C GLN A 292 -10.88 -19.37 0.70
N GLN A 293 -10.05 -19.59 -0.32
CA GLN A 293 -10.42 -20.25 -1.59
C GLN A 293 -11.50 -19.49 -2.39
N VAL A 294 -11.63 -18.19 -2.18
CA VAL A 294 -12.49 -17.35 -3.00
C VAL A 294 -11.71 -16.93 -4.24
N ARG A 295 -12.27 -17.18 -5.40
CA ARG A 295 -11.74 -16.77 -6.68
C ARG A 295 -12.36 -15.44 -7.10
N THR A 296 -11.54 -14.48 -7.45
CA THR A 296 -11.99 -13.19 -7.97
C THR A 296 -12.46 -13.30 -9.40
N GLU A 297 -13.40 -12.43 -9.80
CA GLU A 297 -13.98 -12.39 -11.13
C GLU A 297 -14.03 -10.94 -11.64
N PRO A 298 -13.93 -10.70 -12.95
CA PRO A 298 -14.13 -9.37 -13.51
C PRO A 298 -15.45 -8.76 -13.05
N GLY A 299 -15.39 -7.49 -12.61
CA GLY A 299 -16.53 -6.78 -12.02
C GLY A 299 -16.64 -6.88 -10.50
N ASP A 300 -15.87 -7.74 -9.84
CA ASP A 300 -15.75 -7.74 -8.38
C ASP A 300 -15.22 -6.39 -7.88
N VAL A 301 -15.65 -5.99 -6.67
CA VAL A 301 -15.16 -4.77 -6.04
C VAL A 301 -14.52 -5.13 -4.70
N PHE A 302 -13.24 -4.84 -4.59
CA PHE A 302 -12.49 -4.88 -3.33
C PHE A 302 -12.81 -3.62 -2.53
N GLU A 303 -13.10 -3.78 -1.25
CA GLU A 303 -13.32 -2.68 -0.32
C GLU A 303 -12.54 -2.93 0.96
N ILE A 304 -11.62 -2.03 1.29
CA ILE A 304 -10.71 -2.14 2.44
C ILE A 304 -10.95 -0.93 3.34
N SER A 305 -11.23 -1.15 4.62
CA SER A 305 -11.46 -0.10 5.60
C SER A 305 -10.74 -0.38 6.91
N ALA A 306 -10.35 0.66 7.64
CA ALA A 306 -9.84 0.58 9.00
C ALA A 306 -10.09 1.88 9.77
N GLY A 307 -10.24 1.77 11.08
CA GLY A 307 -10.41 2.92 11.96
C GLY A 307 -9.22 3.89 11.85
N GLY A 308 -9.52 5.19 11.77
CA GLY A 308 -8.51 6.25 11.66
C GLY A 308 -8.02 6.58 10.26
N PHE A 309 -8.24 5.70 9.27
CA PHE A 309 -7.80 5.92 7.88
C PHE A 309 -8.81 6.66 7.01
N GLY A 310 -9.98 6.97 7.53
CA GLY A 310 -11.02 7.69 6.80
C GLY A 310 -11.86 6.76 5.92
N ARG A 311 -12.07 7.14 4.66
CA ARG A 311 -12.92 6.41 3.73
C ARG A 311 -12.27 5.13 3.23
N PRO A 312 -13.07 4.09 2.91
CA PRO A 312 -12.55 2.84 2.39
C PRO A 312 -11.79 3.04 1.08
N LEU A 313 -10.73 2.27 0.90
CA LEU A 313 -10.12 2.08 -0.42
C LEU A 313 -10.99 1.10 -1.22
N ARG A 314 -11.51 1.55 -2.36
CA ARG A 314 -12.35 0.75 -3.25
C ARG A 314 -11.70 0.57 -4.60
N LYS A 315 -11.75 -0.66 -5.12
CA LYS A 315 -11.19 -1.02 -6.43
C LYS A 315 -12.07 -2.06 -7.10
N SER A 316 -12.50 -1.81 -8.32
CA SER A 316 -13.10 -2.87 -9.12
C SER A 316 -12.03 -3.65 -9.90
N LEU A 317 -12.27 -4.94 -10.11
CA LEU A 317 -11.51 -5.73 -11.05
C LEU A 317 -12.07 -5.51 -12.45
N GLY A 318 -11.25 -5.02 -13.35
CA GLY A 318 -11.60 -4.81 -14.75
C GLY A 318 -11.81 -6.13 -15.51
N PRO A 319 -12.24 -6.06 -16.76
CA PRO A 319 -12.33 -7.24 -17.61
C PRO A 319 -10.95 -7.85 -17.82
N ALA A 320 -10.90 -9.17 -18.01
CA ALA A 320 -9.67 -9.83 -18.43
C ALA A 320 -9.25 -9.29 -19.80
N LEU A 321 -7.97 -8.99 -19.95
CA LEU A 321 -7.42 -8.59 -21.23
C LEU A 321 -7.35 -9.78 -22.19
N GLU A 322 -7.52 -9.53 -23.49
CA GLU A 322 -7.37 -10.55 -24.49
C GLU A 322 -5.93 -11.10 -24.49
N PRO A 323 -5.76 -12.44 -24.74
CA PRO A 323 -4.45 -13.04 -24.81
C PRO A 323 -3.57 -12.34 -25.86
N SER A 324 -2.42 -11.89 -25.46
CA SER A 324 -1.44 -11.29 -26.37
C SER A 324 -0.77 -12.38 -27.19
N GLN A 325 -0.50 -12.08 -28.46
CA GLN A 325 0.41 -12.90 -29.25
C GLN A 325 1.82 -12.84 -28.66
N PRO A 326 2.67 -13.87 -28.89
CA PRO A 326 4.06 -13.79 -28.46
C PRO A 326 4.71 -12.49 -28.93
N LEU A 327 5.33 -11.78 -28.01
CA LEU A 327 5.96 -10.50 -28.33
C LEU A 327 7.19 -10.71 -29.23
N GLY A 328 7.12 -10.18 -30.44
CA GLY A 328 8.26 -10.19 -31.35
C GLY A 328 9.29 -9.12 -30.99
N ILE A 329 10.52 -9.52 -30.82
CA ILE A 329 11.67 -8.61 -30.65
C ILE A 329 12.33 -8.41 -32.01
N ARG A 330 12.44 -7.16 -32.44
CA ARG A 330 13.17 -6.79 -33.67
C ARG A 330 14.60 -6.41 -33.31
N SER A 331 15.57 -7.09 -33.93
CA SER A 331 16.97 -6.68 -33.87
C SER A 331 17.18 -5.43 -34.72
N LEU A 332 18.03 -4.50 -34.22
CA LEU A 332 18.47 -3.28 -34.93
C LEU A 332 19.72 -3.55 -35.73
#